data_9e7751c22303deacd1d6efee628e69d5
#
_entry.id   9e7751c22303deacd1d6efee628e69d5
#
_cell.length_a   1.000
_cell.length_b   1.000
_cell.length_c   1.000
_cell.angle_alpha   90.00
_cell.angle_beta   90.00
_cell.angle_gamma   90.00
#
_symmetry.space_group_name_H-M   'P 1'
#
loop_
_entity.id
_entity.type
_entity.pdbx_description
1 polymer ?
#
loop_
_entity_poly.entity_id
_entity_poly.type
_entity_poly.pdbx_seq_one_letter_code
_entity_poly.pdbx_strand_id
1 'polypeptide(L)'
;RVIDGRAKKIEGNPDYPINQGKHSARSEAGLQALYHPDRISSPKYRESRSGEFRDISWEEARQLLADNISSGSTSIITNPLNGHLALLVSKFAGASGASHKAFKTVEEGVLAKVTEEVFGEKRIPDFDIANAKYILSFGADFLSTWQSPIRYASAYGEFRQGHSERGVHTHVDP
;
A
#
# COMPACT_ATOMS: atom_id res chain seq x y z
N ARG A 1 -9.03 -4.62 17.35
CA ARG A 1 -9.69 -5.03 18.59
C ARG A 1 -10.65 -6.18 18.31
N VAL A 2 -10.53 -7.25 19.10
CA VAL A 2 -11.36 -8.44 18.99
C VAL A 2 -12.24 -8.51 20.23
N ILE A 3 -13.53 -8.83 20.08
CA ILE A 3 -14.50 -9.03 21.15
C ILE A 3 -15.25 -10.32 20.81
N ASP A 4 -15.29 -11.26 21.75
CA ASP A 4 -15.94 -12.56 21.60
C ASP A 4 -15.52 -13.31 20.33
N GLY A 5 -14.21 -13.34 20.04
CA GLY A 5 -13.63 -13.99 18.88
C GLY A 5 -13.88 -13.29 17.55
N ARG A 6 -14.57 -12.14 17.53
CA ARG A 6 -14.87 -11.39 16.32
C ARG A 6 -14.12 -10.05 16.28
N ALA A 7 -13.49 -9.74 15.16
CA ALA A 7 -12.89 -8.44 14.94
C ALA A 7 -13.98 -7.37 14.83
N LYS A 8 -13.93 -6.37 15.70
CA LYS A 8 -14.94 -5.30 15.82
C LYS A 8 -14.41 -3.94 15.43
N LYS A 9 -13.08 -3.74 15.54
CA LYS A 9 -12.46 -2.46 15.25
C LYS A 9 -11.01 -2.69 14.83
N ILE A 10 -10.54 -1.90 13.87
CA ILE A 10 -9.13 -1.74 13.54
C ILE A 10 -8.60 -0.57 14.35
N GLU A 11 -7.49 -0.78 15.02
CA GLU A 11 -6.77 0.26 15.77
C GLU A 11 -5.33 0.28 15.24
N GLY A 12 -4.77 1.46 15.08
CA GLY A 12 -3.37 1.59 14.66
C GLY A 12 -2.42 1.24 15.81
N ASN A 13 -1.21 0.82 15.46
CA ASN A 13 -0.16 0.59 16.44
C ASN A 13 0.48 1.94 16.84
N PRO A 14 0.37 2.39 18.10
CA PRO A 14 0.95 3.66 18.55
C PRO A 14 2.48 3.68 18.47
N ASP A 15 3.13 2.50 18.52
CA ASP A 15 4.59 2.38 18.43
C ASP A 15 5.12 2.45 16.99
N TYR A 16 4.21 2.48 15.99
CA TYR A 16 4.63 2.59 14.60
C TYR A 16 5.03 4.03 14.27
N PRO A 17 6.30 4.30 13.89
CA PRO A 17 6.86 5.64 13.89
C PRO A 17 6.24 6.59 12.85
N ILE A 18 5.65 6.05 11.77
CA ILE A 18 5.14 6.87 10.67
C ILE A 18 3.78 7.49 11.00
N ASN A 19 2.83 6.70 11.50
CA ASN A 19 1.46 7.14 11.74
C ASN A 19 1.04 7.15 13.21
N GLN A 20 1.89 6.63 14.12
CA GLN A 20 1.73 6.72 15.56
C GLN A 20 0.31 6.32 16.05
N GLY A 21 -0.16 5.18 15.55
CA GLY A 21 -1.49 4.66 15.89
C GLY A 21 -2.65 5.27 15.11
N LYS A 22 -2.41 6.25 14.25
CA LYS A 22 -3.46 6.83 13.39
C LYS A 22 -3.70 5.93 12.17
N HIS A 23 -4.93 5.92 11.68
CA HIS A 23 -5.31 5.11 10.52
C HIS A 23 -6.42 5.80 9.72
N SER A 24 -6.63 5.35 8.49
CA SER A 24 -7.64 5.92 7.59
C SER A 24 -9.01 5.26 7.77
N ALA A 25 -10.05 5.94 7.30
CA ALA A 25 -11.38 5.35 7.18
C ALA A 25 -11.38 4.08 6.31
N ARG A 26 -10.52 4.02 5.29
CA ARG A 26 -10.33 2.81 4.45
C ARG A 26 -9.80 1.63 5.26
N SER A 27 -8.86 1.87 6.19
CA SER A 27 -8.37 0.82 7.10
C SER A 27 -9.47 0.30 8.00
N GLU A 28 -10.29 1.20 8.56
CA GLU A 28 -11.46 0.83 9.39
C GLU A 28 -12.47 -0.01 8.59
N ALA A 29 -12.74 0.39 7.34
CA ALA A 29 -13.63 -0.34 6.43
C ALA A 29 -13.09 -1.74 6.04
N GLY A 30 -11.83 -2.04 6.29
CA GLY A 30 -11.25 -3.37 6.05
C GLY A 30 -11.95 -4.53 6.75
N LEU A 31 -12.66 -4.25 7.85
CA LEU A 31 -13.50 -5.25 8.51
C LEU A 31 -14.67 -5.73 7.63
N GLN A 32 -15.18 -4.88 6.75
CA GLN A 32 -16.24 -5.25 5.81
C GLN A 32 -15.75 -6.32 4.83
N ALA A 33 -14.51 -6.18 4.33
CA ALA A 33 -13.91 -7.19 3.47
C ALA A 33 -13.67 -8.53 4.20
N LEU A 34 -13.32 -8.49 5.49
CA LEU A 34 -13.11 -9.69 6.29
C LEU A 34 -14.40 -10.51 6.47
N TYR A 35 -15.53 -9.84 6.65
CA TYR A 35 -16.82 -10.48 6.92
C TYR A 35 -17.80 -10.40 5.75
N HIS A 36 -17.31 -10.07 4.56
CA HIS A 36 -18.16 -9.99 3.38
C HIS A 36 -18.70 -11.40 3.01
N PRO A 37 -20.00 -11.55 2.72
CA PRO A 37 -20.58 -12.85 2.38
C PRO A 37 -19.97 -13.45 1.10
N ASP A 38 -19.60 -12.63 0.12
CA ASP A 38 -18.99 -13.08 -1.14
C ASP A 38 -17.46 -13.25 -1.05
N ARG A 39 -16.91 -13.20 0.16
CA ARG A 39 -15.48 -13.43 0.34
C ARG A 39 -15.10 -14.83 -0.09
N ILE A 40 -14.09 -14.95 -0.95
CA ILE A 40 -13.51 -16.23 -1.35
C ILE A 40 -12.90 -16.89 -0.11
N SER A 41 -13.41 -18.06 0.26
CA SER A 41 -13.01 -18.81 1.45
C SER A 41 -12.10 -20.02 1.16
N SER A 42 -12.07 -20.48 -0.10
CA SER A 42 -11.29 -21.63 -0.57
C SER A 42 -10.58 -21.29 -1.88
N PRO A 43 -9.49 -22.00 -2.23
CA PRO A 43 -8.92 -21.92 -3.54
C PRO A 43 -9.92 -22.32 -4.62
N LYS A 44 -9.89 -21.62 -5.76
CA LYS A 44 -10.78 -21.88 -6.89
C LYS A 44 -9.94 -22.09 -8.14
N TYR A 45 -10.34 -23.09 -8.91
CA TYR A 45 -9.70 -23.45 -10.17
C TYR A 45 -10.71 -23.43 -11.32
N ARG A 46 -10.26 -23.05 -12.49
CA ARG A 46 -10.99 -23.23 -13.75
C ARG A 46 -10.02 -23.66 -14.85
N GLU A 47 -10.44 -24.55 -15.71
CA GLU A 47 -9.61 -25.11 -16.77
C GLU A 47 -9.39 -24.13 -17.94
N SER A 48 -10.36 -23.30 -18.22
CA SER A 48 -10.32 -22.35 -19.33
C SER A 48 -10.85 -20.99 -18.93
N ARG A 49 -10.54 -19.97 -19.72
CA ARG A 49 -10.98 -18.59 -19.49
C ARG A 49 -12.52 -18.44 -19.44
N SER A 50 -13.24 -19.28 -20.17
CA SER A 50 -14.70 -19.32 -20.21
C SER A 50 -15.32 -20.39 -19.31
N GLY A 51 -14.49 -21.21 -18.64
CA GLY A 51 -14.95 -22.27 -17.75
C GLY A 51 -15.48 -21.74 -16.42
N GLU A 52 -16.28 -22.54 -15.75
CA GLU A 52 -16.75 -22.26 -14.40
C GLU A 52 -15.67 -22.53 -13.35
N PHE A 53 -15.72 -21.79 -12.25
CA PHE A 53 -14.83 -22.03 -11.12
C PHE A 53 -15.36 -23.19 -10.28
N ARG A 54 -14.47 -24.12 -9.92
CA ARG A 54 -14.72 -25.16 -8.91
C ARG A 54 -13.83 -24.94 -7.69
N ASP A 55 -14.29 -25.33 -6.54
CA ASP A 55 -13.47 -25.34 -5.34
C ASP A 55 -12.44 -26.48 -5.42
N ILE A 56 -11.24 -26.20 -4.97
CA ILE A 56 -10.15 -27.16 -4.85
C ILE A 56 -9.53 -27.10 -3.45
N SER A 57 -8.81 -28.15 -3.08
CA SER A 57 -8.07 -28.15 -1.83
C SER A 57 -6.82 -27.25 -1.92
N TRP A 58 -6.30 -26.82 -0.77
CA TRP A 58 -5.03 -26.12 -0.70
C TRP A 58 -3.85 -26.96 -1.20
N GLU A 59 -3.94 -28.28 -1.01
CA GLU A 59 -2.93 -29.23 -1.50
C GLU A 59 -2.91 -29.25 -3.02
N GLU A 60 -4.08 -29.42 -3.65
CA GLU A 60 -4.24 -29.37 -5.11
C GLU A 60 -3.78 -28.03 -5.68
N ALA A 61 -4.14 -26.92 -5.03
CA ALA A 61 -3.72 -25.59 -5.47
C ALA A 61 -2.19 -25.41 -5.45
N ARG A 62 -1.53 -25.89 -4.38
CA ARG A 62 -0.05 -25.82 -4.28
C ARG A 62 0.63 -26.68 -5.33
N GLN A 63 0.12 -27.88 -5.58
CA GLN A 63 0.70 -28.76 -6.59
C GLN A 63 0.56 -28.15 -8.00
N LEU A 64 -0.63 -27.69 -8.37
CA LEU A 64 -0.86 -27.01 -9.65
C LEU A 64 0.06 -25.78 -9.85
N LEU A 65 0.26 -24.99 -8.82
CA LEU A 65 1.17 -23.85 -8.88
C LEU A 65 2.63 -24.31 -9.04
N ALA A 66 3.08 -25.32 -8.31
CA ALA A 66 4.43 -25.84 -8.39
C ALA A 66 4.74 -26.39 -9.79
N ASP A 67 3.82 -27.19 -10.35
CA ASP A 67 3.96 -27.78 -11.67
C ASP A 67 4.03 -26.70 -12.77
N ASN A 68 3.17 -25.70 -12.70
CA ASN A 68 3.17 -24.60 -13.67
C ASN A 68 4.42 -23.70 -13.56
N ILE A 69 4.90 -23.43 -12.34
CA ILE A 69 6.13 -22.65 -12.13
C ILE A 69 7.34 -23.40 -12.68
N SER A 70 7.38 -24.72 -12.48
CA SER A 70 8.52 -25.56 -12.93
C SER A 70 8.55 -25.76 -14.46
N SER A 71 7.42 -25.72 -15.12
CA SER A 71 7.28 -26.04 -16.56
C SER A 71 7.24 -24.82 -17.47
N GLY A 72 7.09 -23.61 -16.97
CA GLY A 72 6.84 -22.44 -17.79
C GLY A 72 7.58 -21.17 -17.36
N SER A 73 7.41 -20.10 -18.14
CA SER A 73 7.86 -18.77 -17.73
C SER A 73 6.82 -18.14 -16.79
N THR A 74 7.26 -17.78 -15.61
CA THR A 74 6.41 -17.21 -14.57
C THR A 74 6.69 -15.72 -14.40
N SER A 75 5.62 -14.92 -14.29
CA SER A 75 5.70 -13.51 -13.91
C SER A 75 4.94 -13.27 -12.63
N ILE A 76 5.60 -12.60 -11.68
CA ILE A 76 5.02 -12.20 -10.40
C ILE A 76 4.70 -10.71 -10.48
N ILE A 77 3.44 -10.35 -10.30
CA ILE A 77 2.99 -8.95 -10.27
C ILE A 77 2.52 -8.63 -8.87
N THR A 78 3.06 -7.57 -8.29
CA THR A 78 2.69 -7.10 -6.94
C THR A 78 2.47 -5.60 -6.92
N ASN A 79 1.84 -5.12 -5.87
CA ASN A 79 2.01 -3.72 -5.48
C ASN A 79 3.46 -3.49 -5.02
N PRO A 80 3.93 -2.23 -4.88
CA PRO A 80 5.23 -1.96 -4.28
C PRO A 80 5.33 -2.60 -2.89
N LEU A 81 6.37 -3.40 -2.70
CA LEU A 81 6.61 -4.14 -1.47
C LEU A 81 7.79 -3.56 -0.70
N ASN A 82 7.70 -3.60 0.62
CA ASN A 82 8.76 -3.17 1.53
C ASN A 82 9.09 -4.25 2.56
N GLY A 83 10.27 -4.15 3.17
CA GLY A 83 10.68 -5.01 4.28
C GLY A 83 10.74 -6.50 3.92
N HIS A 84 10.31 -7.34 4.85
CA HIS A 84 10.45 -8.79 4.75
C HIS A 84 9.68 -9.40 3.58
N LEU A 85 8.53 -8.85 3.22
CA LEU A 85 7.75 -9.35 2.09
C LEU A 85 8.47 -9.10 0.75
N ALA A 86 9.11 -7.94 0.59
CA ALA A 86 9.93 -7.65 -0.57
C ALA A 86 11.10 -8.64 -0.71
N LEU A 87 11.78 -8.93 0.40
CA LEU A 87 12.85 -9.92 0.45
C LEU A 87 12.35 -11.34 0.11
N LEU A 88 11.21 -11.74 0.65
CA LEU A 88 10.62 -13.05 0.37
C LEU A 88 10.27 -13.21 -1.11
N VAL A 89 9.59 -12.22 -1.69
CA VAL A 89 9.21 -12.25 -3.11
C VAL A 89 10.45 -12.24 -4.01
N SER A 90 11.48 -11.45 -3.68
CA SER A 90 12.75 -11.44 -4.41
C SER A 90 13.44 -12.81 -4.38
N LYS A 91 13.52 -13.44 -3.21
CA LYS A 91 14.10 -14.79 -3.06
C LYS A 91 13.30 -15.84 -3.84
N PHE A 92 11.99 -15.78 -3.76
CA PHE A 92 11.10 -16.70 -4.48
C PHE A 92 11.25 -16.53 -6.00
N ALA A 93 11.24 -15.29 -6.49
CA ALA A 93 11.45 -15.00 -7.91
C ALA A 93 12.81 -15.51 -8.40
N GLY A 94 13.89 -15.29 -7.65
CA GLY A 94 15.22 -15.81 -7.97
C GLY A 94 15.28 -17.34 -7.98
N ALA A 95 14.66 -18.00 -7.02
CA ALA A 95 14.66 -19.46 -6.93
C ALA A 95 13.80 -20.13 -8.02
N SER A 96 12.72 -19.51 -8.44
CA SER A 96 11.81 -20.03 -9.48
C SER A 96 12.14 -19.56 -10.90
N GLY A 97 13.14 -18.69 -11.09
CA GLY A 97 13.42 -18.07 -12.39
C GLY A 97 12.32 -17.11 -12.87
N ALA A 98 11.41 -16.71 -11.98
CA ALA A 98 10.29 -15.82 -12.30
C ALA A 98 10.73 -14.37 -12.46
N SER A 99 10.11 -13.64 -13.38
CA SER A 99 10.25 -12.19 -13.45
C SER A 99 9.34 -11.53 -12.40
N HIS A 100 9.85 -10.57 -11.64
CA HIS A 100 9.04 -9.78 -10.71
C HIS A 100 8.85 -8.35 -11.21
N LYS A 101 7.59 -7.90 -11.23
CA LYS A 101 7.20 -6.55 -11.59
C LYS A 101 6.31 -5.96 -10.50
N ALA A 102 6.74 -4.84 -9.94
CA ALA A 102 5.90 -4.05 -9.04
C ALA A 102 5.08 -3.06 -9.87
N PHE A 103 3.76 -3.07 -9.68
CA PHE A 103 2.84 -2.15 -10.34
C PHE A 103 2.40 -1.06 -9.35
N LYS A 104 2.70 0.18 -9.67
CA LYS A 104 2.25 1.34 -8.89
C LYS A 104 0.96 1.88 -9.47
N THR A 105 -0.06 2.00 -8.64
CA THR A 105 -1.35 2.59 -9.03
C THR A 105 -1.31 4.13 -9.04
N VAL A 106 -0.44 4.72 -8.24
CA VAL A 106 -0.17 6.16 -8.22
C VAL A 106 1.27 6.37 -8.64
N GLU A 107 1.48 7.21 -9.66
CA GLU A 107 2.81 7.46 -10.22
C GLU A 107 3.64 8.37 -9.30
N GLU A 108 4.74 7.84 -8.82
CA GLU A 108 5.71 8.57 -8.00
C GLU A 108 7.09 8.67 -8.68
N GLY A 109 7.22 8.11 -9.86
CA GLY A 109 8.50 8.05 -10.60
C GLY A 109 8.99 9.43 -11.02
N VAL A 110 8.06 10.32 -11.37
CA VAL A 110 8.40 11.72 -11.72
C VAL A 110 9.03 12.42 -10.53
N LEU A 111 8.44 12.30 -9.34
CA LEU A 111 8.99 12.92 -8.13
C LEU A 111 10.37 12.37 -7.79
N ALA A 112 10.56 11.06 -7.84
CA ALA A 112 11.86 10.43 -7.59
C ALA A 112 12.91 10.87 -8.61
N LYS A 113 12.53 11.03 -9.89
CA LYS A 113 13.42 11.52 -10.95
C LYS A 113 13.81 12.98 -10.72
N VAL A 114 12.86 13.84 -10.40
CA VAL A 114 13.13 15.24 -10.07
C VAL A 114 14.05 15.36 -8.86
N THR A 115 13.84 14.54 -7.83
CA THR A 115 14.70 14.51 -6.64
C THR A 115 16.13 14.08 -7.00
N GLU A 116 16.25 13.11 -7.91
CA GLU A 116 17.56 12.70 -8.43
C GLU A 116 18.26 13.82 -9.21
N GLU A 117 17.53 14.53 -10.07
CA GLU A 117 18.07 15.64 -10.86
C GLU A 117 18.47 16.86 -10.02
N VAL A 118 17.67 17.17 -8.98
CA VAL A 118 17.90 18.38 -8.16
C VAL A 118 18.84 18.12 -6.99
N PHE A 119 18.76 16.97 -6.34
CA PHE A 119 19.49 16.64 -5.12
C PHE A 119 20.53 15.53 -5.30
N GLY A 120 20.63 14.91 -6.46
CA GLY A 120 21.55 13.81 -6.75
C GLY A 120 21.14 12.47 -6.15
N GLU A 121 19.94 12.34 -5.61
CA GLU A 121 19.47 11.14 -4.93
C GLU A 121 18.10 10.70 -5.44
N LYS A 122 18.03 9.50 -6.00
CA LYS A 122 16.77 8.89 -6.46
C LYS A 122 15.92 8.39 -5.30
N ARG A 123 15.25 9.30 -4.63
CA ARG A 123 14.38 9.02 -3.47
C ARG A 123 13.05 9.76 -3.61
N ILE A 124 12.06 9.25 -2.90
CA ILE A 124 10.84 10.02 -2.63
C ILE A 124 11.15 10.91 -1.41
N PRO A 125 11.04 12.23 -1.52
CA PRO A 125 11.28 13.13 -0.40
C PRO A 125 10.18 13.01 0.64
N ASP A 126 10.52 13.28 1.88
CA ASP A 126 9.58 13.45 2.96
C ASP A 126 9.45 14.93 3.31
N PHE A 127 8.22 15.41 3.40
CA PHE A 127 7.94 16.83 3.62
C PHE A 127 7.60 17.09 5.09
N ASP A 128 8.33 17.97 5.72
CA ASP A 128 8.09 18.42 7.10
C ASP A 128 6.96 19.46 7.13
N ILE A 129 5.73 18.97 6.94
CA ILE A 129 4.53 19.81 6.90
C ILE A 129 4.25 20.45 8.27
N ALA A 130 4.51 19.72 9.36
CA ALA A 130 4.18 20.19 10.71
C ALA A 130 4.92 21.49 11.07
N ASN A 131 6.19 21.60 10.70
CA ASN A 131 7.04 22.75 11.03
C ASN A 131 7.07 23.84 9.94
N ALA A 132 6.34 23.66 8.85
CA ALA A 132 6.23 24.66 7.81
C ALA A 132 5.45 25.89 8.31
N LYS A 133 5.78 27.07 7.83
CA LYS A 133 4.98 28.30 8.02
C LYS A 133 4.07 28.57 6.84
N TYR A 134 4.50 28.15 5.66
CA TYR A 134 3.78 28.30 4.42
C TYR A 134 3.94 27.05 3.55
N ILE A 135 2.85 26.58 3.00
CA ILE A 135 2.81 25.47 2.05
C ILE A 135 2.21 25.97 0.75
N LEU A 136 2.94 25.76 -0.35
CA LEU A 136 2.43 25.94 -1.70
C LEU A 136 2.40 24.57 -2.38
N SER A 137 1.21 24.10 -2.74
CA SER A 137 1.04 22.80 -3.41
C SER A 137 0.43 22.98 -4.80
N PHE A 138 0.93 22.21 -5.76
CA PHE A 138 0.44 22.16 -7.14
C PHE A 138 -0.08 20.75 -7.42
N GLY A 139 -1.40 20.57 -7.45
CA GLY A 139 -2.06 19.31 -7.75
C GLY A 139 -1.70 18.13 -6.83
N ALA A 140 -1.02 18.38 -5.70
CA ALA A 140 -0.58 17.34 -4.77
C ALA A 140 -1.65 17.08 -3.71
N ASP A 141 -2.39 15.97 -3.88
CA ASP A 141 -3.44 15.52 -2.95
C ASP A 141 -2.84 14.82 -1.72
N PHE A 142 -1.99 15.54 -0.97
CA PHE A 142 -1.23 14.98 0.15
C PHE A 142 -2.08 14.63 1.38
N LEU A 143 -3.32 15.11 1.45
CA LEU A 143 -4.24 14.79 2.54
C LEU A 143 -5.11 13.55 2.26
N SER A 144 -5.11 13.03 1.02
CA SER A 144 -6.00 11.92 0.65
C SER A 144 -5.28 10.76 -0.02
N THR A 145 -4.56 10.97 -1.13
CA THR A 145 -4.04 9.87 -1.95
C THR A 145 -2.52 9.88 -2.14
N TRP A 146 -1.87 11.02 -1.95
CA TRP A 146 -0.47 11.18 -2.30
C TRP A 146 0.47 10.77 -1.17
N GLN A 147 1.44 9.90 -1.47
CA GLN A 147 2.48 9.39 -0.55
C GLN A 147 1.93 8.78 0.76
N SER A 148 1.96 9.54 1.85
CA SER A 148 1.56 9.09 3.19
C SER A 148 0.47 9.99 3.78
N PRO A 149 -0.77 9.89 3.28
CA PRO A 149 -1.84 10.84 3.62
C PRO A 149 -2.18 10.87 5.11
N ILE A 150 -2.07 9.73 5.79
CA ILE A 150 -2.34 9.66 7.25
C ILE A 150 -1.32 10.49 8.04
N ARG A 151 -0.04 10.35 7.69
CA ARG A 151 1.03 11.13 8.31
C ARG A 151 0.90 12.60 7.99
N TYR A 152 0.68 12.93 6.72
CA TYR A 152 0.53 14.31 6.29
C TYR A 152 -0.73 14.98 6.83
N ALA A 153 -1.85 14.26 6.95
CA ALA A 153 -3.05 14.80 7.60
C ALA A 153 -2.81 15.13 9.08
N SER A 154 -2.06 14.27 9.79
CA SER A 154 -1.64 14.56 11.16
C SER A 154 -0.73 15.79 11.24
N ALA A 155 0.30 15.83 10.40
CA ALA A 155 1.22 16.95 10.33
C ALA A 155 0.53 18.26 9.91
N TYR A 156 -0.48 18.17 9.04
CA TYR A 156 -1.30 19.31 8.66
C TYR A 156 -2.16 19.83 9.81
N GLY A 157 -2.65 18.94 10.69
CA GLY A 157 -3.32 19.32 11.93
C GLY A 157 -2.41 20.19 12.81
N GLU A 158 -1.16 19.77 13.02
CA GLU A 158 -0.16 20.55 13.76
C GLU A 158 0.14 21.89 13.07
N PHE A 159 0.37 21.88 11.75
CA PHE A 159 0.59 23.07 10.94
C PHE A 159 -0.54 24.11 11.08
N ARG A 160 -1.79 23.66 11.21
CA ARG A 160 -2.98 24.54 11.28
C ARG A 160 -3.41 24.93 12.70
N GLN A 161 -3.06 24.12 13.70
CA GLN A 161 -3.60 24.27 15.07
C GLN A 161 -2.54 24.06 16.16
N GLY A 162 -1.42 23.43 15.87
CA GLY A 162 -0.40 23.06 16.84
C GLY A 162 0.55 24.21 17.26
N HIS A 163 0.49 25.35 16.58
CA HIS A 163 1.35 26.52 16.81
C HIS A 163 0.56 27.77 17.18
N SER A 164 1.22 28.74 17.81
CA SER A 164 0.63 30.05 18.15
C SER A 164 0.17 30.82 16.91
N GLU A 165 0.89 30.66 15.79
CA GLU A 165 0.51 31.20 14.49
C GLU A 165 0.12 30.07 13.56
N ARG A 166 -1.02 30.22 12.90
CA ARG A 166 -1.46 29.23 11.90
C ARG A 166 -0.61 29.31 10.65
N GLY A 167 -0.14 28.15 10.19
CA GLY A 167 0.48 28.05 8.88
C GLY A 167 -0.49 28.43 7.74
N VAL A 168 0.02 28.99 6.67
CA VAL A 168 -0.75 29.35 5.48
C VAL A 168 -0.55 28.32 4.40
N HIS A 169 -1.65 27.83 3.83
CA HIS A 169 -1.61 26.88 2.72
C HIS A 169 -2.30 27.47 1.49
N THR A 170 -1.56 27.49 0.38
CA THR A 170 -2.09 27.82 -0.95
C THR A 170 -2.03 26.55 -1.81
N HIS A 171 -3.16 26.19 -2.37
CA HIS A 171 -3.28 25.05 -3.28
C HIS A 171 -3.61 25.55 -4.69
N VAL A 172 -2.90 25.05 -5.68
CA VAL A 172 -3.13 25.32 -7.09
C VAL A 172 -3.56 24.01 -7.73
N ASP A 173 -4.77 23.97 -8.21
CA ASP A 173 -5.40 22.80 -8.82
C ASP A 173 -6.03 23.21 -10.16
N PRO A 174 -5.99 22.38 -11.22
CA PRO A 174 -6.58 22.65 -12.51
C PRO A 174 -8.10 22.79 -12.48
#